data_d9cc509062f1cbcd0e4479124608d4fd
#
_entry.id   d9cc509062f1cbcd0e4479124608d4fd
#
_cell.length_a   1.000
_cell.length_b   1.000
_cell.length_c   1.000
_cell.angle_alpha   90.00
_cell.angle_beta   90.00
_cell.angle_gamma   90.00
#
_symmetry.space_group_name_H-M   'P 1'
#
loop_
_entity.id
_entity.type
_entity.pdbx_description
1 polymer ?
#
loop_
_entity_poly.entity_id
_entity_poly.type
_entity_poly.pdbx_seq_one_letter_code
_entity_poly.pdbx_strand_id
1 'polypeptide(L)'
;EIQADLLGADISMQLDECTDYPCSHAEAERSLDLSLDWGQRSLDAFGDREGQTLFGIVQGSNFAGLREKSAKGVVSQGFGGIALGGLAVGEGHDQMCATIDMTVPHLPGHLPRYVMGVGKPIDLVESVARGIDMFDCVLPTRSGRHGQAWTWDGPVNVKNARFAEDTSPLDEAVNCKASQDHSRAYYHHLF
;
A
#
# COMPACT_ATOMS: atom_id res chain seq x y z
N GLU A 1 7.05 16.82 -12.40
CA GLU A 1 8.38 16.95 -13.05
C GLU A 1 9.41 16.02 -12.41
N ILE A 2 9.74 16.12 -11.09
CA ILE A 2 10.82 15.32 -10.46
C ILE A 2 10.61 13.82 -10.67
N GLN A 3 9.43 13.28 -10.39
CA GLN A 3 9.15 11.85 -10.53
C GLN A 3 9.28 11.37 -11.98
N ALA A 4 8.69 12.10 -12.91
CA ALA A 4 8.64 11.69 -14.31
C ALA A 4 9.94 12.00 -15.07
N ASP A 5 10.51 13.20 -14.90
CA ASP A 5 11.64 13.68 -15.72
C ASP A 5 13.00 13.31 -15.13
N LEU A 6 13.16 13.40 -13.82
CA LEU A 6 14.48 13.19 -13.18
C LEU A 6 14.65 11.77 -12.68
N LEU A 7 13.61 11.14 -12.12
CA LEU A 7 13.66 9.76 -11.65
C LEU A 7 13.30 8.76 -12.74
N GLY A 8 12.60 9.18 -13.81
CA GLY A 8 12.19 8.31 -14.91
C GLY A 8 11.22 7.21 -14.48
N ALA A 9 10.34 7.50 -13.51
CA ALA A 9 9.39 6.51 -13.00
C ALA A 9 8.33 6.18 -14.07
N ASP A 10 8.05 4.89 -14.29
CA ASP A 10 6.98 4.43 -15.18
C ASP A 10 5.60 4.84 -14.64
N ILE A 11 5.43 4.81 -13.32
CA ILE A 11 4.22 5.25 -12.62
C ILE A 11 4.60 6.38 -11.67
N SER A 12 4.01 7.55 -11.88
CA SER A 12 4.12 8.70 -10.99
C SER A 12 2.83 8.89 -10.19
N MET A 13 2.94 9.44 -8.99
CA MET A 13 1.79 9.73 -8.14
C MET A 13 1.48 11.23 -8.14
N GLN A 14 0.19 11.60 -8.11
CA GLN A 14 -0.18 12.98 -7.81
C GLN A 14 0.37 13.39 -6.44
N LEU A 15 0.48 14.68 -6.19
CA LEU A 15 0.66 15.19 -4.82
C LEU A 15 -0.69 15.16 -4.10
N ASP A 16 -0.70 14.68 -2.86
CA ASP A 16 -1.87 14.60 -2.01
C ASP A 16 -1.57 15.05 -0.58
N GLU A 17 -2.62 15.29 0.20
CA GLU A 17 -2.53 15.50 1.63
C GLU A 17 -3.22 14.35 2.35
N CYS A 18 -2.43 13.51 3.02
CA CYS A 18 -2.92 12.43 3.86
C CYS A 18 -3.12 12.95 5.29
N THR A 19 -4.34 12.88 5.80
CA THR A 19 -4.65 13.28 7.19
C THR A 19 -4.17 12.24 8.19
N ASP A 20 -3.91 12.65 9.42
CA ASP A 20 -3.74 11.74 10.54
C ASP A 20 -5.02 10.92 10.78
N TYR A 21 -4.87 9.78 11.45
CA TYR A 21 -6.00 8.96 11.90
C TYR A 21 -5.99 8.85 13.43
N PRO A 22 -7.11 9.08 14.12
CA PRO A 22 -8.36 9.63 13.60
C PRO A 22 -8.31 11.15 13.32
N CYS A 23 -9.11 11.63 12.37
CA CYS A 23 -9.30 13.05 12.09
C CYS A 23 -10.78 13.45 12.10
N SER A 24 -11.05 14.74 12.15
CA SER A 24 -12.42 15.25 12.03
C SER A 24 -12.93 15.17 10.59
N HIS A 25 -14.24 15.08 10.39
CA HIS A 25 -14.86 15.11 9.05
C HIS A 25 -14.47 16.37 8.27
N ALA A 26 -14.49 17.55 8.92
CA ALA A 26 -14.14 18.80 8.27
C ALA A 26 -12.66 18.85 7.82
N GLU A 27 -11.75 18.27 8.58
CA GLU A 27 -10.34 18.15 8.22
C GLU A 27 -10.16 17.20 7.04
N ALA A 28 -10.79 16.02 7.08
CA ALA A 28 -10.77 15.06 5.98
C ALA A 28 -11.34 15.66 4.69
N GLU A 29 -12.42 16.46 4.78
CA GLU A 29 -13.02 17.12 3.62
C GLU A 29 -12.11 18.20 3.04
N ARG A 30 -11.54 19.06 3.88
CA ARG A 30 -10.58 20.09 3.45
C ARG A 30 -9.37 19.44 2.73
N SER A 31 -8.80 18.41 3.32
CA SER A 31 -7.64 17.69 2.79
C SER A 31 -7.94 17.00 1.45
N LEU A 32 -9.14 16.41 1.34
CA LEU A 32 -9.64 15.82 0.12
C LEU A 32 -9.76 16.86 -1.01
N ASP A 33 -10.38 18.01 -0.73
CA ASP A 33 -10.56 19.08 -1.74
C ASP A 33 -9.20 19.62 -2.20
N LEU A 34 -8.26 19.81 -1.28
CA LEU A 34 -6.89 20.19 -1.58
C LEU A 34 -6.19 19.15 -2.46
N SER A 35 -6.36 17.84 -2.15
CA SER A 35 -5.77 16.75 -2.93
C SER A 35 -6.35 16.68 -4.34
N LEU A 36 -7.64 16.96 -4.53
CA LEU A 36 -8.25 17.05 -5.86
C LEU A 36 -7.69 18.22 -6.67
N ASP A 37 -7.51 19.40 -6.06
CA ASP A 37 -6.90 20.56 -6.71
C ASP A 37 -5.45 20.27 -7.13
N TRP A 38 -4.68 19.62 -6.26
CA TRP A 38 -3.31 19.20 -6.57
C TRP A 38 -3.26 18.10 -7.62
N GLY A 39 -4.26 17.22 -7.67
CA GLY A 39 -4.43 16.21 -8.70
C GLY A 39 -4.52 16.82 -10.09
N GLN A 40 -5.37 17.84 -10.28
CA GLN A 40 -5.50 18.55 -11.55
C GLN A 40 -4.18 19.21 -11.95
N ARG A 41 -3.52 19.92 -11.02
CA ARG A 41 -2.21 20.54 -11.27
C ARG A 41 -1.14 19.52 -11.60
N SER A 42 -1.21 18.32 -11.01
CA SER A 42 -0.28 17.23 -11.32
C SER A 42 -0.49 16.69 -12.72
N LEU A 43 -1.74 16.53 -13.16
CA LEU A 43 -2.07 16.16 -14.55
C LEU A 43 -1.60 17.21 -15.56
N ASP A 44 -1.86 18.49 -15.30
CA ASP A 44 -1.44 19.60 -16.17
C ASP A 44 0.10 19.63 -16.35
N ALA A 45 0.83 19.37 -15.25
CA ALA A 45 2.29 19.33 -15.27
C ALA A 45 2.87 18.03 -15.84
N PHE A 46 2.16 16.91 -15.69
CA PHE A 46 2.59 15.61 -16.21
C PHE A 46 2.46 15.58 -17.75
N GLY A 47 1.34 16.07 -18.26
CA GLY A 47 1.05 16.06 -19.69
C GLY A 47 1.01 14.66 -20.29
N ASP A 48 1.32 14.57 -21.59
CA ASP A 48 1.32 13.31 -22.33
C ASP A 48 2.74 12.75 -22.40
N ARG A 49 2.96 11.52 -21.91
CA ARG A 49 4.28 10.87 -21.81
C ARG A 49 4.18 9.41 -22.23
N GLU A 50 4.89 9.06 -23.31
CA GLU A 50 4.96 7.68 -23.78
C GLU A 50 5.66 6.78 -22.75
N GLY A 51 5.04 5.64 -22.41
CA GLY A 51 5.59 4.66 -21.46
C GLY A 51 5.48 5.06 -20.00
N GLN A 52 4.88 6.21 -19.67
CA GLN A 52 4.68 6.66 -18.30
C GLN A 52 3.20 6.93 -18.02
N THR A 53 2.80 6.81 -16.75
CA THR A 53 1.43 7.12 -16.34
C THR A 53 1.40 7.84 -14.99
N LEU A 54 0.35 8.64 -14.78
CA LEU A 54 0.09 9.32 -13.50
C LEU A 54 -1.11 8.68 -12.81
N PHE A 55 -0.95 8.33 -11.53
CA PHE A 55 -2.03 7.82 -10.70
C PHE A 55 -2.61 8.93 -9.83
N GLY A 56 -3.95 8.97 -9.75
CA GLY A 56 -4.68 9.79 -8.79
C GLY A 56 -4.81 9.11 -7.44
N ILE A 57 -5.00 9.88 -6.38
CA ILE A 57 -5.10 9.36 -5.01
C ILE A 57 -6.45 9.76 -4.40
N VAL A 58 -7.24 8.75 -4.03
CA VAL A 58 -8.52 8.94 -3.32
C VAL A 58 -8.23 9.14 -1.84
N GLN A 59 -8.72 10.25 -1.28
CA GLN A 59 -8.66 10.59 0.13
C GLN A 59 -10.07 10.55 0.77
N GLY A 60 -10.23 10.98 2.03
CA GLY A 60 -11.52 11.06 2.72
C GLY A 60 -11.59 10.26 4.03
N SER A 61 -10.43 9.84 4.57
CA SER A 61 -10.34 9.09 5.82
C SER A 61 -11.29 7.88 5.83
N ASN A 62 -12.03 7.65 6.91
CA ASN A 62 -13.03 6.58 7.05
C ASN A 62 -14.49 7.05 6.82
N PHE A 63 -14.69 8.20 6.14
CA PHE A 63 -16.02 8.77 5.89
C PHE A 63 -16.51 8.38 4.49
N ALA A 64 -17.55 7.53 4.42
CA ALA A 64 -18.07 6.98 3.16
C ALA A 64 -18.43 8.07 2.13
N GLY A 65 -19.13 9.13 2.55
CA GLY A 65 -19.49 10.24 1.65
C GLY A 65 -18.27 11.00 1.09
N LEU A 66 -17.19 11.12 1.87
CA LEU A 66 -15.96 11.74 1.42
C LEU A 66 -15.18 10.81 0.47
N ARG A 67 -15.12 9.51 0.75
CA ARG A 67 -14.54 8.52 -0.15
C ARG A 67 -15.23 8.50 -1.50
N GLU A 68 -16.56 8.53 -1.52
CA GLU A 68 -17.34 8.64 -2.76
C GLU A 68 -17.05 9.94 -3.51
N LYS A 69 -17.07 11.11 -2.81
CA LYS A 69 -16.74 12.42 -3.39
C LYS A 69 -15.37 12.42 -4.03
N SER A 70 -14.36 11.93 -3.29
CA SER A 70 -12.97 11.86 -3.75
C SER A 70 -12.81 10.91 -4.94
N ALA A 71 -13.36 9.70 -4.86
CA ALA A 71 -13.30 8.72 -5.94
C ALA A 71 -13.89 9.28 -7.25
N LYS A 72 -15.08 9.88 -7.18
CA LYS A 72 -15.71 10.51 -8.35
C LYS A 72 -14.88 11.67 -8.90
N GLY A 73 -14.28 12.49 -8.03
CA GLY A 73 -13.40 13.59 -8.42
C GLY A 73 -12.17 13.07 -9.16
N VAL A 74 -11.44 12.14 -8.58
CA VAL A 74 -10.23 11.54 -9.19
C VAL A 74 -10.57 10.85 -10.53
N VAL A 75 -11.65 10.08 -10.58
CA VAL A 75 -12.10 9.42 -11.83
C VAL A 75 -12.41 10.44 -12.92
N SER A 76 -13.07 11.55 -12.57
CA SER A 76 -13.42 12.60 -13.56
C SER A 76 -12.21 13.34 -14.10
N GLN A 77 -11.10 13.37 -13.40
CA GLN A 77 -9.85 14.00 -13.84
C GLN A 77 -9.09 13.18 -14.89
N GLY A 78 -9.32 11.86 -15.00
CA GLY A 78 -8.79 11.03 -16.08
C GLY A 78 -7.37 10.51 -15.87
N PHE A 79 -7.01 10.15 -14.65
CA PHE A 79 -5.75 9.46 -14.31
C PHE A 79 -5.64 8.07 -14.96
N GLY A 80 -4.42 7.60 -15.23
CA GLY A 80 -4.17 6.28 -15.80
C GLY A 80 -4.26 5.12 -14.78
N GLY A 81 -4.39 5.41 -13.49
CA GLY A 81 -4.62 4.47 -12.41
C GLY A 81 -5.06 5.20 -11.14
N ILE A 82 -5.57 4.49 -10.15
CA ILE A 82 -6.15 5.08 -8.95
C ILE A 82 -5.61 4.42 -7.70
N ALA A 83 -5.01 5.22 -6.82
CA ALA A 83 -4.58 4.79 -5.50
C ALA A 83 -5.61 5.15 -4.42
N LEU A 84 -5.67 4.33 -3.38
CA LEU A 84 -6.41 4.59 -2.15
C LEU A 84 -5.41 5.07 -1.09
N GLY A 85 -5.45 6.36 -0.80
CA GLY A 85 -4.66 6.98 0.26
C GLY A 85 -5.37 6.98 1.61
N GLY A 86 -4.67 7.39 2.67
CA GLY A 86 -5.23 7.46 4.02
C GLY A 86 -5.56 6.10 4.64
N LEU A 87 -4.85 5.04 4.22
CA LEU A 87 -4.87 3.69 4.78
C LEU A 87 -3.49 3.33 5.33
N ALA A 88 -3.42 2.32 6.19
CA ALA A 88 -2.20 1.93 6.92
C ALA A 88 -1.62 3.06 7.79
N VAL A 89 -2.47 3.96 8.30
CA VAL A 89 -2.12 5.09 9.15
C VAL A 89 -2.51 4.89 10.63
N GLY A 90 -2.89 3.65 11.01
CA GLY A 90 -3.22 3.26 12.38
C GLY A 90 -4.68 2.85 12.62
N GLU A 91 -5.49 2.79 11.58
CA GLU A 91 -6.92 2.46 11.63
C GLU A 91 -7.22 0.99 11.97
N GLY A 92 -6.24 0.11 11.78
CA GLY A 92 -6.40 -1.33 11.98
C GLY A 92 -7.08 -2.04 10.80
N HIS A 93 -7.03 -3.39 10.84
CA HIS A 93 -7.45 -4.28 9.74
C HIS A 93 -8.92 -4.08 9.33
N ASP A 94 -9.84 -4.13 10.28
CA ASP A 94 -11.29 -4.10 9.99
C ASP A 94 -11.70 -2.75 9.36
N GLN A 95 -11.17 -1.65 9.88
CA GLN A 95 -11.45 -0.32 9.33
C GLN A 95 -10.82 -0.13 7.95
N MET A 96 -9.63 -0.66 7.72
CA MET A 96 -8.99 -0.69 6.40
C MET A 96 -9.89 -1.42 5.38
N CYS A 97 -10.33 -2.63 5.70
CA CYS A 97 -11.24 -3.40 4.84
C CYS A 97 -12.55 -2.64 4.57
N ALA A 98 -13.18 -2.09 5.60
CA ALA A 98 -14.40 -1.29 5.44
C ALA A 98 -14.17 -0.05 4.55
N THR A 99 -13.00 0.59 4.65
CA THR A 99 -12.67 1.75 3.82
C THR A 99 -12.45 1.36 2.35
N ILE A 100 -11.85 0.21 2.09
CA ILE A 100 -11.74 -0.34 0.72
C ILE A 100 -13.13 -0.66 0.17
N ASP A 101 -13.98 -1.35 0.95
CA ASP A 101 -15.35 -1.72 0.56
C ASP A 101 -16.22 -0.51 0.20
N MET A 102 -16.08 0.62 0.92
CA MET A 102 -16.82 1.85 0.61
C MET A 102 -16.22 2.65 -0.55
N THR A 103 -14.99 2.39 -0.96
CA THR A 103 -14.30 3.17 -2.00
C THR A 103 -14.36 2.49 -3.37
N VAL A 104 -14.06 1.19 -3.43
CA VAL A 104 -13.93 0.42 -4.67
C VAL A 104 -15.16 0.45 -5.58
N PRO A 105 -16.41 0.44 -5.08
CA PRO A 105 -17.60 0.54 -5.94
C PRO A 105 -17.68 1.82 -6.79
N HIS A 106 -16.95 2.86 -6.43
CA HIS A 106 -16.90 4.14 -7.16
C HIS A 106 -15.73 4.22 -8.15
N LEU A 107 -14.90 3.18 -8.25
CA LEU A 107 -13.72 3.14 -9.12
C LEU A 107 -14.00 2.29 -10.38
N PRO A 108 -13.49 2.72 -11.55
CA PRO A 108 -13.64 1.97 -12.79
C PRO A 108 -12.87 0.63 -12.72
N GLY A 109 -13.51 -0.45 -13.23
CA GLY A 109 -12.92 -1.80 -13.18
C GLY A 109 -11.79 -2.04 -14.18
N HIS A 110 -11.55 -1.14 -15.11
CA HIS A 110 -10.52 -1.27 -16.14
C HIS A 110 -9.21 -0.53 -15.81
N LEU A 111 -9.20 0.27 -14.75
CA LEU A 111 -7.98 0.94 -14.28
C LEU A 111 -7.34 0.17 -13.13
N PRO A 112 -6.00 0.13 -13.04
CA PRO A 112 -5.31 -0.46 -11.91
C PRO A 112 -5.63 0.32 -10.62
N ARG A 113 -5.82 -0.45 -9.54
CA ARG A 113 -6.16 0.04 -8.20
C ARG A 113 -5.04 -0.28 -7.23
N TYR A 114 -4.51 0.74 -6.61
CA TYR A 114 -3.33 0.64 -5.77
C TYR A 114 -3.67 1.04 -4.32
N VAL A 115 -3.36 0.19 -3.34
CA VAL A 115 -3.42 0.54 -1.92
C VAL A 115 -2.02 0.77 -1.39
N MET A 116 -1.77 1.98 -0.89
CA MET A 116 -0.47 2.43 -0.42
C MET A 116 -0.18 1.96 1.00
N GLY A 117 1.05 1.49 1.26
CA GLY A 117 1.53 1.19 2.60
C GLY A 117 1.01 -0.12 3.22
N VAL A 118 0.25 -0.94 2.50
CA VAL A 118 -0.34 -2.19 2.99
C VAL A 118 0.54 -3.39 2.63
N GLY A 119 0.92 -4.22 3.62
CA GLY A 119 1.83 -5.35 3.37
C GLY A 119 1.83 -6.47 4.40
N LYS A 120 0.90 -6.51 5.35
CA LYS A 120 0.68 -7.74 6.14
C LYS A 120 0.01 -8.78 5.23
N PRO A 121 0.39 -10.08 5.31
CA PRO A 121 -0.18 -11.11 4.44
C PRO A 121 -1.71 -11.14 4.41
N ILE A 122 -2.35 -11.05 5.56
CA ILE A 122 -3.82 -11.03 5.63
C ILE A 122 -4.42 -9.79 4.97
N ASP A 123 -3.80 -8.62 5.15
CA ASP A 123 -4.27 -7.37 4.57
C ASP A 123 -4.16 -7.39 3.04
N LEU A 124 -3.10 -8.01 2.49
CA LEU A 124 -2.94 -8.20 1.04
C LEU A 124 -4.05 -9.08 0.46
N VAL A 125 -4.30 -10.26 1.07
CA VAL A 125 -5.33 -11.21 0.60
C VAL A 125 -6.72 -10.57 0.65
N GLU A 126 -7.05 -9.92 1.76
CA GLU A 126 -8.35 -9.25 1.93
C GLU A 126 -8.53 -8.05 0.99
N SER A 127 -7.45 -7.33 0.70
CA SER A 127 -7.50 -6.22 -0.27
C SER A 127 -7.67 -6.72 -1.71
N VAL A 128 -6.96 -7.80 -2.11
CA VAL A 128 -7.14 -8.43 -3.43
C VAL A 128 -8.56 -8.95 -3.60
N ALA A 129 -9.13 -9.59 -2.58
CA ALA A 129 -10.52 -10.07 -2.59
C ALA A 129 -11.53 -8.92 -2.81
N ARG A 130 -11.16 -7.68 -2.47
CA ARG A 130 -11.94 -6.45 -2.67
C ARG A 130 -11.63 -5.72 -3.97
N GLY A 131 -10.76 -6.28 -4.82
CA GLY A 131 -10.45 -5.74 -6.15
C GLY A 131 -9.30 -4.75 -6.20
N ILE A 132 -8.33 -4.89 -5.32
CA ILE A 132 -7.07 -4.14 -5.35
C ILE A 132 -6.01 -4.94 -6.12
N ASP A 133 -5.21 -4.25 -6.95
CA ASP A 133 -4.25 -4.86 -7.87
C ASP A 133 -2.79 -4.64 -7.44
N MET A 134 -2.50 -3.51 -6.77
CA MET A 134 -1.12 -3.07 -6.51
C MET A 134 -0.92 -2.69 -5.03
N PHE A 135 0.29 -2.93 -4.55
CA PHE A 135 0.68 -2.69 -3.16
C PHE A 135 2.13 -2.25 -3.05
N ASP A 136 2.44 -1.46 -2.05
CA ASP A 136 3.79 -1.27 -1.53
C ASP A 136 3.80 -1.38 -0.01
N CYS A 137 4.89 -1.81 0.58
CA CYS A 137 5.03 -1.75 2.03
C CYS A 137 6.50 -1.90 2.46
N VAL A 138 6.88 -1.17 3.47
CA VAL A 138 8.19 -1.33 4.14
C VAL A 138 8.24 -2.58 5.03
N LEU A 139 7.10 -3.18 5.35
CA LEU A 139 6.99 -4.23 6.37
C LEU A 139 7.92 -5.43 6.11
N PRO A 140 8.00 -6.02 4.90
CA PRO A 140 8.86 -7.17 4.65
C PRO A 140 10.33 -6.88 4.92
N THR A 141 10.83 -5.79 4.39
CA THR A 141 12.24 -5.40 4.56
C THR A 141 12.55 -4.89 5.96
N ARG A 142 11.65 -4.11 6.56
CA ARG A 142 11.78 -3.67 7.95
C ARG A 142 11.78 -4.86 8.90
N SER A 143 10.84 -5.77 8.79
CA SER A 143 10.75 -6.98 9.61
C SER A 143 11.97 -7.87 9.43
N GLY A 144 12.43 -8.08 8.20
CA GLY A 144 13.66 -8.82 7.90
C GLY A 144 14.89 -8.24 8.59
N ARG A 145 15.08 -6.92 8.55
CA ARG A 145 16.18 -6.26 9.28
C ARG A 145 16.11 -6.42 10.81
N HIS A 146 14.94 -6.75 11.34
CA HIS A 146 14.74 -7.01 12.77
C HIS A 146 14.67 -8.50 13.11
N GLY A 147 14.98 -9.38 12.16
CA GLY A 147 15.00 -10.82 12.35
C GLY A 147 13.62 -11.47 12.32
N GLN A 148 12.61 -10.81 11.78
CA GLN A 148 11.28 -11.39 11.61
C GLN A 148 11.05 -11.83 10.17
N ALA A 149 10.61 -13.08 10.01
CA ALA A 149 10.13 -13.63 8.75
C ALA A 149 8.65 -14.02 8.86
N TRP A 150 7.97 -14.05 7.73
CA TRP A 150 6.59 -14.56 7.60
C TRP A 150 6.64 -15.95 6.99
N THR A 151 6.07 -16.91 7.67
CA THR A 151 5.96 -18.30 7.23
C THR A 151 4.49 -18.72 7.14
N TRP A 152 4.21 -19.85 6.53
CA TRP A 152 2.83 -20.39 6.50
C TRP A 152 2.27 -20.68 7.88
N ASP A 153 3.14 -20.97 8.85
CA ASP A 153 2.76 -21.19 10.27
C ASP A 153 2.69 -19.88 11.08
N GLY A 154 2.86 -18.71 10.40
CA GLY A 154 2.84 -17.41 11.03
C GLY A 154 4.21 -16.75 11.15
N PRO A 155 4.32 -15.62 11.88
CA PRO A 155 5.55 -14.87 12.00
C PRO A 155 6.58 -15.61 12.88
N VAL A 156 7.81 -15.69 12.38
CA VAL A 156 8.97 -16.27 13.09
C VAL A 156 9.98 -15.15 13.37
N ASN A 157 10.36 -14.96 14.64
CA ASN A 157 11.48 -14.08 15.00
C ASN A 157 12.73 -14.92 15.24
N VAL A 158 13.65 -14.92 14.29
CA VAL A 158 14.86 -15.75 14.33
C VAL A 158 15.84 -15.38 15.46
N LYS A 159 15.69 -14.20 16.06
CA LYS A 159 16.49 -13.79 17.26
C LYS A 159 16.13 -14.58 18.52
N ASN A 160 15.02 -15.32 18.52
CA ASN A 160 14.62 -16.09 19.68
C ASN A 160 15.65 -17.21 19.94
N ALA A 161 16.13 -17.31 21.18
CA ALA A 161 17.15 -18.27 21.59
C ALA A 161 16.79 -19.74 21.30
N ARG A 162 15.50 -20.07 21.15
CA ARG A 162 15.05 -21.42 20.75
C ARG A 162 15.59 -21.86 19.39
N PHE A 163 16.01 -20.94 18.55
CA PHE A 163 16.51 -21.19 17.21
C PHE A 163 18.05 -21.31 17.14
N ALA A 164 18.76 -21.11 18.24
CA ALA A 164 20.24 -21.11 18.27
C ALA A 164 20.85 -22.40 17.70
N GLU A 165 20.19 -23.54 17.89
CA GLU A 165 20.64 -24.86 17.39
C GLU A 165 19.63 -25.50 16.42
N ASP A 166 18.64 -24.77 15.94
CA ASP A 166 17.58 -25.26 15.06
C ASP A 166 18.10 -25.35 13.61
N THR A 167 18.41 -26.56 13.17
CA THR A 167 18.92 -26.85 11.81
C THR A 167 17.82 -26.95 10.76
N SER A 168 16.53 -26.82 11.13
CA SER A 168 15.42 -26.84 10.18
C SER A 168 15.40 -25.59 9.30
N PRO A 169 14.80 -25.66 8.09
CA PRO A 169 14.65 -24.51 7.22
C PRO A 169 13.75 -23.44 7.84
N LEU A 170 13.82 -22.22 7.30
CA LEU A 170 12.98 -21.12 7.79
C LEU A 170 11.48 -21.46 7.65
N ASP A 171 11.10 -22.06 6.52
CA ASP A 171 9.75 -22.56 6.24
C ASP A 171 9.87 -23.79 5.30
N GLU A 172 9.38 -24.95 5.75
CA GLU A 172 9.47 -26.21 4.99
C GLU A 172 8.54 -26.23 3.76
N ALA A 173 7.45 -25.45 3.80
CA ALA A 173 6.46 -25.40 2.75
C ALA A 173 6.85 -24.43 1.60
N VAL A 174 7.90 -23.61 1.79
CA VAL A 174 8.32 -22.60 0.81
C VAL A 174 9.58 -23.02 0.06
N ASN A 175 9.44 -23.22 -1.24
CA ASN A 175 10.55 -23.52 -2.13
C ASN A 175 11.27 -22.23 -2.58
N CYS A 176 12.02 -21.60 -1.70
CA CYS A 176 12.88 -20.47 -2.04
C CYS A 176 14.28 -20.65 -1.42
N LYS A 177 15.28 -19.97 -1.97
CA LYS A 177 16.67 -20.07 -1.48
C LYS A 177 16.81 -19.75 0.00
N ALA A 178 16.11 -18.72 0.49
CA ALA A 178 16.15 -18.34 1.90
C ALA A 178 15.68 -19.47 2.81
N SER A 179 14.71 -20.30 2.39
CA SER A 179 14.21 -21.42 3.18
C SER A 179 15.04 -22.70 3.00
N GLN A 180 15.64 -22.92 1.82
CA GLN A 180 16.29 -24.19 1.51
C GLN A 180 17.79 -24.20 1.77
N ASP A 181 18.47 -23.08 1.51
CA ASP A 181 19.94 -23.02 1.58
C ASP A 181 20.45 -22.74 3.01
N HIS A 182 19.57 -22.29 3.93
CA HIS A 182 19.97 -21.83 5.25
C HIS A 182 18.99 -22.30 6.35
N SER A 183 19.56 -22.69 7.50
CA SER A 183 18.78 -23.08 8.69
C SER A 183 18.34 -21.89 9.53
N ARG A 184 17.36 -22.10 10.40
CA ARG A 184 16.96 -21.11 11.42
C ARG A 184 18.12 -20.75 12.35
N ALA A 185 18.99 -21.73 12.71
CA ALA A 185 20.22 -21.47 13.47
C ALA A 185 21.18 -20.54 12.74
N TYR A 186 21.33 -20.70 11.42
CA TYR A 186 22.16 -19.78 10.63
C TYR A 186 21.61 -18.35 10.66
N TYR A 187 20.30 -18.20 10.46
CA TYR A 187 19.66 -16.88 10.57
C TYR A 187 19.78 -16.29 11.98
N HIS A 188 19.61 -17.12 13.03
CA HIS A 188 19.81 -16.69 14.41
C HIS A 188 21.22 -16.15 14.66
N HIS A 189 22.22 -16.82 14.07
CA HIS A 189 23.62 -16.38 14.20
C HIS A 189 23.91 -15.03 13.54
N LEU A 190 23.18 -14.70 12.46
CA LEU A 190 23.40 -13.43 11.73
C LEU A 190 22.88 -12.19 12.49
N PHE A 191 22.04 -12.35 13.50
CA PHE A 191 21.42 -11.28 14.31
C PHE A 191 21.95 -11.23 15.73
#